data_5bdc612beb3a84f2120b20084b477939
#
_entry.id   5bdc612beb3a84f2120b20084b477939
#
_cell.length_a   1.000
_cell.length_b   1.000
_cell.length_c   1.000
_cell.angle_alpha   90.00
_cell.angle_beta   90.00
_cell.angle_gamma   90.00
#
_symmetry.space_group_name_H-M   'P 1'
#
loop_
_entity.id
_entity.type
_entity.pdbx_description
1 polymer ?
#
loop_
_entity_poly.entity_id
_entity_poly.type
_entity_poly.pdbx_seq_one_letter_code
_entity_poly.pdbx_strand_id
1 'polypeptide(L)'
;MTVSSQAVRIQNVPALPLLGAAMPSSQLGARREWLIAGRDLELQDAVSHLVLDGDWKAHAASIKTQLGDFSGRLGIHGPFWGLTIMASDPAVRAVTVARLKRGLEFAAELGATHMVVHSPFDFFGHPLVAHTQVTGLSDQLSQVHDTLDEVVGLAREVGCTLVVENIRDLNPAPLLALVRSFDSEFVRVSIDVGHAHLMQQKGGPSPEQWIMEAGELLGHVHLQDNDGLLDRHWMPGEGNINWTSVFRAIRHVQHVGAAPRLILEIKPEEIGPGAEWLAGRGLAR
;
A
#
# COMPACT_ATOMS: atom_id res chain seq x y z
N MET A 1 -45.37 -13.95 -38.14
CA MET A 1 -44.12 -13.24 -37.81
C MET A 1 -43.99 -13.24 -36.30
N THR A 2 -43.19 -14.13 -35.79
CA THR A 2 -42.95 -14.30 -34.35
C THR A 2 -41.75 -13.45 -33.97
N VAL A 3 -41.98 -12.40 -33.17
CA VAL A 3 -40.93 -11.52 -32.64
C VAL A 3 -40.24 -12.27 -31.48
N SER A 4 -39.03 -12.68 -31.70
CA SER A 4 -38.17 -13.28 -30.65
C SER A 4 -37.77 -12.20 -29.66
N SER A 5 -38.24 -12.32 -28.42
CA SER A 5 -37.77 -11.53 -27.28
C SER A 5 -36.37 -11.99 -26.88
N GLN A 6 -35.36 -11.23 -27.29
CA GLN A 6 -34.02 -11.39 -26.72
C GLN A 6 -34.06 -10.85 -25.29
N ALA A 7 -33.97 -11.76 -24.32
CA ALA A 7 -33.74 -11.40 -22.91
C ALA A 7 -32.39 -10.66 -22.79
N VAL A 8 -32.45 -9.41 -22.40
CA VAL A 8 -31.26 -8.62 -22.01
C VAL A 8 -30.61 -9.36 -20.87
N ARG A 9 -29.43 -9.94 -21.09
CA ARG A 9 -28.59 -10.46 -20.01
C ARG A 9 -28.25 -9.28 -19.12
N ILE A 10 -28.80 -9.28 -17.90
CA ILE A 10 -28.33 -8.39 -16.83
C ILE A 10 -26.87 -8.74 -16.63
N GLN A 11 -25.97 -7.88 -17.09
CA GLN A 11 -24.54 -7.99 -16.78
C GLN A 11 -24.44 -7.96 -15.26
N ASN A 12 -23.78 -8.99 -14.68
CA ASN A 12 -23.44 -8.99 -13.26
C ASN A 12 -22.67 -7.71 -12.96
N VAL A 13 -23.29 -6.76 -12.28
CA VAL A 13 -22.60 -5.58 -11.75
C VAL A 13 -21.61 -6.13 -10.74
N PRO A 14 -20.30 -5.93 -10.91
CA PRO A 14 -19.31 -6.40 -9.94
C PRO A 14 -19.67 -5.87 -8.56
N ALA A 15 -19.54 -6.72 -7.55
CA ALA A 15 -19.75 -6.28 -6.15
C ALA A 15 -18.83 -5.09 -5.86
N LEU A 16 -19.34 -4.12 -5.09
CA LEU A 16 -18.52 -2.98 -4.67
C LEU A 16 -17.28 -3.47 -3.92
N PRO A 17 -16.11 -2.85 -4.14
CA PRO A 17 -14.87 -3.24 -3.47
C PRO A 17 -15.00 -3.09 -1.95
N LEU A 18 -14.43 -4.06 -1.22
CA LEU A 18 -14.41 -4.05 0.23
C LEU A 18 -13.27 -3.15 0.72
N LEU A 19 -13.56 -2.29 1.68
CA LEU A 19 -12.54 -1.46 2.34
C LEU A 19 -11.91 -2.18 3.51
N GLY A 20 -10.61 -1.99 3.67
CA GLY A 20 -9.82 -2.27 4.86
C GLY A 20 -9.41 -0.98 5.57
N ALA A 21 -8.65 -1.10 6.65
CA ALA A 21 -8.14 0.05 7.40
C ALA A 21 -6.74 -0.21 7.97
N ALA A 22 -5.93 0.84 8.02
CA ALA A 22 -4.66 0.87 8.74
C ALA A 22 -4.87 1.43 10.15
N MET A 23 -4.27 0.78 11.15
CA MET A 23 -4.31 1.25 12.53
C MET A 23 -3.23 0.59 13.40
N PRO A 24 -2.75 1.23 14.47
CA PRO A 24 -1.94 0.56 15.47
C PRO A 24 -2.78 -0.43 16.30
N SER A 25 -2.16 -1.49 16.79
CA SER A 25 -2.84 -2.53 17.59
C SER A 25 -3.56 -1.99 18.83
N SER A 26 -3.10 -0.88 19.37
CA SER A 26 -3.75 -0.18 20.49
C SER A 26 -5.19 0.29 20.18
N GLN A 27 -5.58 0.36 18.91
CA GLN A 27 -6.92 0.78 18.47
C GLN A 27 -7.86 -0.41 18.20
N LEU A 28 -7.37 -1.64 18.18
CA LEU A 28 -8.19 -2.83 17.85
C LEU A 28 -9.42 -2.98 18.76
N GLY A 29 -9.25 -2.72 20.05
CA GLY A 29 -10.37 -2.78 21.02
C GLY A 29 -11.46 -1.74 20.75
N ALA A 30 -11.07 -0.54 20.30
CA ALA A 30 -11.98 0.56 19.98
C ALA A 30 -12.64 0.42 18.60
N ARG A 31 -12.15 -0.49 17.75
CA ARG A 31 -12.64 -0.73 16.36
C ARG A 31 -13.10 -2.18 16.17
N ARG A 32 -13.70 -2.75 17.22
CA ARG A 32 -14.12 -4.15 17.21
C ARG A 32 -15.12 -4.46 16.08
N GLU A 33 -16.01 -3.54 15.76
CA GLU A 33 -16.97 -3.67 14.66
C GLU A 33 -16.29 -3.86 13.32
N TRP A 34 -15.10 -3.24 13.10
CA TRP A 34 -14.32 -3.40 11.89
C TRP A 34 -13.76 -4.82 11.77
N LEU A 35 -13.26 -5.37 12.87
CA LEU A 35 -12.69 -6.73 12.92
C LEU A 35 -13.76 -7.80 12.66
N ILE A 36 -14.94 -7.68 13.29
CA ILE A 36 -16.05 -8.62 13.13
C ILE A 36 -16.58 -8.64 11.69
N ALA A 37 -16.55 -7.52 11.00
CA ALA A 37 -16.99 -7.42 9.61
C ALA A 37 -16.09 -8.16 8.62
N GLY A 38 -14.97 -8.76 9.04
CA GLY A 38 -14.04 -9.50 8.18
C GLY A 38 -13.38 -8.62 7.12
N ARG A 39 -13.19 -7.33 7.42
CA ARG A 39 -12.54 -6.36 6.54
C ARG A 39 -11.03 -6.54 6.59
N ASP A 40 -10.33 -6.10 5.55
CA ASP A 40 -8.86 -6.10 5.55
C ASP A 40 -8.33 -5.17 6.66
N LEU A 41 -7.22 -5.58 7.26
CA LEU A 41 -6.55 -4.83 8.32
C LEU A 41 -5.06 -4.71 8.02
N GLU A 42 -4.53 -3.52 8.20
CA GLU A 42 -3.10 -3.26 8.18
C GLU A 42 -2.65 -2.72 9.52
N LEU A 43 -1.73 -3.42 10.17
CA LEU A 43 -1.18 -3.00 11.47
C LEU A 43 0.04 -2.09 11.25
N GLN A 44 0.06 -0.97 11.97
CA GLN A 44 1.12 0.03 11.87
C GLN A 44 2.22 -0.13 12.95
N ASP A 45 2.16 -1.18 13.77
CA ASP A 45 3.08 -1.39 14.89
C ASP A 45 4.54 -1.59 14.46
N ALA A 46 4.76 -2.26 13.32
CA ALA A 46 6.10 -2.55 12.80
C ALA A 46 6.82 -1.32 12.22
N VAL A 47 6.15 -0.19 12.09
CA VAL A 47 6.77 1.11 11.74
C VAL A 47 7.81 1.52 12.79
N SER A 48 7.56 1.20 14.04
CA SER A 48 8.44 1.55 15.16
C SER A 48 9.57 0.53 15.34
N HIS A 49 10.82 0.99 15.22
CA HIS A 49 11.98 0.16 15.59
C HIS A 49 11.95 -0.28 17.07
N LEU A 50 11.32 0.51 17.96
CA LEU A 50 11.20 0.16 19.37
C LEU A 50 10.36 -1.10 19.57
N VAL A 51 9.33 -1.31 18.74
CA VAL A 51 8.54 -2.55 18.74
C VAL A 51 9.40 -3.71 18.23
N LEU A 52 10.09 -3.53 17.10
CA LEU A 52 10.87 -4.58 16.45
C LEU A 52 12.16 -4.96 17.22
N ASP A 53 12.72 -4.07 18.01
CA ASP A 53 13.90 -4.31 18.86
C ASP A 53 13.52 -4.81 20.27
N GLY A 54 12.27 -4.59 20.70
CA GLY A 54 11.75 -5.04 21.97
C GLY A 54 11.35 -6.51 21.97
N ASP A 55 10.51 -6.88 22.93
CA ASP A 55 9.88 -8.22 22.95
C ASP A 55 8.73 -8.27 21.94
N TRP A 56 9.08 -8.20 20.66
CA TRP A 56 8.12 -8.19 19.56
C TRP A 56 7.30 -9.48 19.50
N LYS A 57 7.82 -10.61 20.01
CA LYS A 57 7.06 -11.88 20.04
C LYS A 57 5.93 -11.82 21.05
N ALA A 58 6.18 -11.32 22.25
CA ALA A 58 5.12 -11.09 23.24
C ALA A 58 4.11 -10.06 22.73
N HIS A 59 4.58 -9.01 22.03
CA HIS A 59 3.71 -8.02 21.40
C HIS A 59 2.81 -8.67 20.33
N ALA A 60 3.37 -9.47 19.43
CA ALA A 60 2.60 -10.22 18.42
C ALA A 60 1.58 -11.17 19.04
N ALA A 61 1.94 -11.88 20.12
CA ALA A 61 1.01 -12.74 20.87
C ALA A 61 -0.16 -11.95 21.47
N SER A 62 0.10 -10.76 22.00
CA SER A 62 -0.94 -9.84 22.49
C SER A 62 -1.89 -9.40 21.37
N ILE A 63 -1.34 -9.05 20.19
CA ILE A 63 -2.13 -8.69 19.00
C ILE A 63 -3.02 -9.86 18.57
N LYS A 64 -2.48 -11.07 18.48
CA LYS A 64 -3.26 -12.27 18.12
C LYS A 64 -4.45 -12.47 19.08
N THR A 65 -4.22 -12.25 20.38
CA THR A 65 -5.29 -12.33 21.37
C THR A 65 -6.38 -11.27 21.13
N GLN A 66 -5.98 -10.05 20.76
CA GLN A 66 -6.92 -8.98 20.45
C GLN A 66 -7.69 -9.22 19.13
N LEU A 67 -7.04 -9.79 18.14
CA LEU A 67 -7.67 -10.15 16.85
C LEU A 67 -8.76 -11.23 17.05
N GLY A 68 -8.54 -12.21 17.92
CA GLY A 68 -9.51 -13.28 18.18
C GLY A 68 -9.89 -14.01 16.89
N ASP A 69 -11.19 -14.03 16.58
CA ASP A 69 -11.74 -14.70 15.38
C ASP A 69 -11.69 -13.83 14.11
N PHE A 70 -10.76 -12.89 14.02
CA PHE A 70 -10.59 -12.05 12.85
C PHE A 70 -10.41 -12.91 11.58
N SER A 71 -11.23 -12.66 10.57
CA SER A 71 -11.29 -13.46 9.33
C SER A 71 -10.92 -12.67 8.07
N GLY A 72 -10.59 -11.38 8.21
CA GLY A 72 -10.11 -10.55 7.10
C GLY A 72 -8.67 -10.85 6.74
N ARG A 73 -8.18 -10.24 5.65
CA ARG A 73 -6.77 -10.35 5.29
C ARG A 73 -5.96 -9.40 6.16
N LEU A 74 -4.92 -9.91 6.82
CA LEU A 74 -4.01 -9.13 7.64
C LEU A 74 -2.78 -8.70 6.84
N GLY A 75 -2.33 -7.49 7.06
CA GLY A 75 -1.08 -6.94 6.60
C GLY A 75 -0.42 -6.08 7.65
N ILE A 76 0.77 -5.61 7.35
CA ILE A 76 1.48 -4.65 8.18
C ILE A 76 2.03 -3.51 7.34
N HIS A 77 2.13 -2.32 7.90
CA HIS A 77 3.05 -1.32 7.42
C HIS A 77 4.46 -1.67 7.90
N GLY A 78 5.40 -1.80 6.97
CA GLY A 78 6.79 -2.13 7.31
C GLY A 78 7.55 -0.96 7.93
N PRO A 79 8.75 -1.21 8.47
CA PRO A 79 9.60 -0.14 9.01
C PRO A 79 10.13 0.76 7.90
N PHE A 80 10.06 2.09 8.10
CA PHE A 80 10.54 3.06 7.10
C PHE A 80 11.30 4.25 7.69
N TRP A 81 11.11 4.60 8.96
CA TRP A 81 11.74 5.80 9.55
C TRP A 81 13.26 5.74 9.47
N GLY A 82 13.83 6.71 8.72
CA GLY A 82 15.27 6.81 8.50
C GLY A 82 15.88 5.73 7.61
N LEU A 83 15.06 4.90 6.97
CA LEU A 83 15.49 3.83 6.07
C LEU A 83 15.28 4.22 4.61
N THR A 84 16.09 3.63 3.73
CA THR A 84 15.88 3.66 2.28
C THR A 84 16.28 2.34 1.67
N ILE A 85 15.47 1.82 0.77
CA ILE A 85 15.79 0.58 0.03
C ILE A 85 16.80 0.81 -1.11
N MET A 86 17.20 2.07 -1.36
CA MET A 86 18.24 2.45 -2.33
C MET A 86 19.46 3.06 -1.63
N ALA A 87 19.90 2.41 -0.54
CA ALA A 87 21.05 2.87 0.22
C ALA A 87 22.36 2.60 -0.53
N SER A 88 23.11 3.66 -0.85
CA SER A 88 24.47 3.55 -1.43
C SER A 88 25.52 3.17 -0.39
N ASP A 89 25.33 3.58 0.88
CA ASP A 89 26.19 3.21 2.00
C ASP A 89 25.89 1.78 2.46
N PRO A 90 26.89 0.87 2.43
CA PRO A 90 26.69 -0.52 2.88
C PRO A 90 26.22 -0.66 4.32
N ALA A 91 26.61 0.25 5.23
CA ALA A 91 26.18 0.20 6.62
C ALA A 91 24.68 0.56 6.77
N VAL A 92 24.22 1.59 6.05
CA VAL A 92 22.79 1.96 6.00
C VAL A 92 22.00 0.83 5.36
N ARG A 93 22.50 0.25 4.26
CA ARG A 93 21.88 -0.89 3.60
C ARG A 93 21.71 -2.08 4.54
N ALA A 94 22.77 -2.45 5.27
CA ALA A 94 22.71 -3.56 6.23
C ALA A 94 21.66 -3.34 7.32
N VAL A 95 21.53 -2.12 7.82
CA VAL A 95 20.47 -1.77 8.79
C VAL A 95 19.08 -1.88 8.14
N THR A 96 18.91 -1.37 6.92
CA THR A 96 17.62 -1.45 6.21
C THR A 96 17.19 -2.89 5.98
N VAL A 97 18.09 -3.73 5.49
CA VAL A 97 17.84 -5.17 5.30
C VAL A 97 17.44 -5.85 6.61
N ALA A 98 18.20 -5.62 7.69
CA ALA A 98 17.90 -6.21 9.00
C ALA A 98 16.51 -5.77 9.51
N ARG A 99 16.13 -4.51 9.32
CA ARG A 99 14.82 -3.98 9.72
C ARG A 99 13.68 -4.59 8.92
N LEU A 100 13.81 -4.66 7.59
CA LEU A 100 12.80 -5.25 6.73
C LEU A 100 12.61 -6.74 7.00
N LYS A 101 13.69 -7.49 7.22
CA LYS A 101 13.61 -8.91 7.61
C LYS A 101 12.91 -9.08 8.96
N ARG A 102 13.20 -8.23 9.94
CA ARG A 102 12.49 -8.25 11.22
C ARG A 102 11.01 -7.91 11.07
N GLY A 103 10.66 -6.98 10.17
CA GLY A 103 9.27 -6.69 9.82
C GLY A 103 8.57 -7.93 9.23
N LEU A 104 9.24 -8.67 8.34
CA LEU A 104 8.70 -9.91 7.77
C LEU A 104 8.56 -11.03 8.82
N GLU A 105 9.50 -11.16 9.76
CA GLU A 105 9.38 -12.10 10.88
C GLU A 105 8.16 -11.77 11.76
N PHE A 106 7.93 -10.48 12.03
CA PHE A 106 6.76 -10.01 12.76
C PHE A 106 5.47 -10.27 11.96
N ALA A 107 5.47 -10.00 10.65
CA ALA A 107 4.35 -10.32 9.76
C ALA A 107 4.02 -11.81 9.77
N ALA A 108 5.02 -12.67 9.65
CA ALA A 108 4.86 -14.11 9.67
C ALA A 108 4.27 -14.60 10.99
N GLU A 109 4.76 -14.07 12.14
CA GLU A 109 4.22 -14.40 13.45
C GLU A 109 2.74 -14.05 13.57
N LEU A 110 2.30 -12.95 12.95
CA LEU A 110 0.89 -12.52 12.93
C LEU A 110 0.04 -13.24 11.89
N GLY A 111 0.64 -13.94 10.93
CA GLY A 111 -0.06 -14.47 9.76
C GLY A 111 -0.43 -13.38 8.74
N ALA A 112 0.29 -12.26 8.76
CA ALA A 112 0.10 -11.19 7.78
C ALA A 112 0.67 -11.59 6.41
N THR A 113 -0.03 -11.24 5.34
CA THR A 113 0.27 -11.69 3.97
C THR A 113 0.71 -10.55 3.05
N HIS A 114 0.84 -9.34 3.56
CA HIS A 114 1.52 -8.24 2.88
C HIS A 114 2.26 -7.34 3.88
N MET A 115 3.30 -6.68 3.39
CA MET A 115 4.05 -5.65 4.10
C MET A 115 4.31 -4.47 3.16
N VAL A 116 3.88 -3.27 3.58
CA VAL A 116 4.16 -2.03 2.85
C VAL A 116 5.63 -1.66 3.00
N VAL A 117 6.26 -1.26 1.90
CA VAL A 117 7.66 -0.79 1.83
C VAL A 117 7.69 0.49 0.99
N HIS A 118 8.33 1.53 1.47
CA HIS A 118 8.39 2.81 0.78
C HIS A 118 9.27 2.77 -0.47
N SER A 119 8.79 3.36 -1.56
CA SER A 119 9.57 3.62 -2.77
C SER A 119 10.77 4.51 -2.46
N PRO A 120 11.92 4.27 -3.11
CA PRO A 120 13.11 5.07 -2.90
C PRO A 120 13.19 6.27 -3.86
N PHE A 121 12.28 6.38 -4.83
CA PHE A 121 12.37 7.41 -5.86
C PHE A 121 11.90 8.76 -5.34
N ASP A 122 12.60 9.81 -5.73
CA ASP A 122 12.35 11.17 -5.28
C ASP A 122 12.37 12.13 -6.47
N PHE A 123 11.39 13.01 -6.55
CA PHE A 123 11.29 13.99 -7.63
C PHE A 123 12.35 15.10 -7.58
N PHE A 124 12.96 15.35 -6.42
CA PHE A 124 14.02 16.36 -6.32
C PHE A 124 15.32 15.94 -7.00
N GLY A 125 15.58 14.64 -7.14
CA GLY A 125 16.92 14.16 -7.41
C GLY A 125 17.89 14.58 -6.29
N HIS A 126 19.20 14.61 -6.60
CA HIS A 126 20.21 15.01 -5.63
C HIS A 126 20.69 16.43 -5.93
N PRO A 127 20.41 17.45 -5.10
CA PRO A 127 20.68 18.85 -5.40
C PRO A 127 22.19 19.20 -5.52
N LEU A 128 23.06 18.36 -4.95
CA LEU A 128 24.52 18.56 -4.95
C LEU A 128 25.25 17.72 -6.00
N VAL A 129 24.54 16.88 -6.76
CA VAL A 129 25.12 16.06 -7.83
C VAL A 129 24.86 16.74 -9.17
N ALA A 130 25.91 17.01 -9.94
CA ALA A 130 25.78 17.58 -11.28
C ALA A 130 24.89 16.69 -12.15
N HIS A 131 24.14 17.30 -13.08
CA HIS A 131 23.23 16.59 -13.99
C HIS A 131 23.88 15.42 -14.74
N THR A 132 25.18 15.52 -15.02
CA THR A 132 25.97 14.46 -15.67
C THR A 132 26.33 13.29 -14.75
N GLN A 133 26.05 13.39 -13.46
CA GLN A 133 26.34 12.35 -12.45
C GLN A 133 25.07 11.75 -11.84
N VAL A 134 23.89 12.08 -12.38
CA VAL A 134 22.65 11.43 -11.97
C VAL A 134 22.73 9.97 -12.42
N THR A 135 22.66 9.05 -11.48
CA THR A 135 22.59 7.61 -11.77
C THR A 135 21.40 7.31 -12.64
N GLY A 136 21.61 6.56 -13.72
CA GLY A 136 20.54 6.09 -14.59
C GLY A 136 19.57 5.18 -13.80
N LEU A 137 18.37 4.98 -14.33
CA LEU A 137 17.38 4.10 -13.71
C LEU A 137 17.94 2.69 -13.45
N SER A 138 18.74 2.16 -14.39
CA SER A 138 19.39 0.84 -14.25
C SER A 138 20.25 0.75 -13.00
N ASP A 139 21.04 1.79 -12.70
CA ASP A 139 21.91 1.79 -11.51
C ASP A 139 21.08 1.91 -10.22
N GLN A 140 20.00 2.71 -10.26
CA GLN A 140 19.07 2.83 -9.15
C GLN A 140 18.38 1.48 -8.84
N LEU A 141 17.91 0.77 -9.88
CA LEU A 141 17.34 -0.55 -9.73
C LEU A 141 18.36 -1.54 -9.14
N SER A 142 19.60 -1.53 -9.64
CA SER A 142 20.67 -2.37 -9.08
C SER A 142 20.90 -2.12 -7.60
N GLN A 143 20.91 -0.86 -7.14
CA GLN A 143 21.06 -0.53 -5.73
C GLN A 143 19.89 -1.03 -4.88
N VAL A 144 18.67 -1.01 -5.43
CA VAL A 144 17.49 -1.57 -4.73
C VAL A 144 17.59 -3.10 -4.65
N HIS A 145 18.03 -3.77 -5.73
CA HIS A 145 18.28 -5.22 -5.72
C HIS A 145 19.33 -5.61 -4.67
N ASP A 146 20.43 -4.85 -4.54
CA ASP A 146 21.43 -5.06 -3.47
C ASP A 146 20.83 -5.05 -2.06
N THR A 147 19.69 -4.38 -1.87
CA THR A 147 18.98 -4.30 -0.59
C THR A 147 17.88 -5.34 -0.48
N LEU A 148 17.07 -5.50 -1.54
CA LEU A 148 15.82 -6.25 -1.43
C LEU A 148 15.90 -7.71 -1.85
N ASP A 149 16.91 -8.19 -2.60
CA ASP A 149 16.92 -9.57 -3.11
C ASP A 149 16.80 -10.60 -1.98
N GLU A 150 17.56 -10.44 -0.88
CA GLU A 150 17.45 -11.33 0.27
C GLU A 150 16.15 -11.13 1.08
N VAL A 151 15.61 -9.91 1.10
CA VAL A 151 14.32 -9.59 1.74
C VAL A 151 13.17 -10.23 0.97
N VAL A 152 13.19 -10.18 -0.35
CA VAL A 152 12.22 -10.85 -1.23
C VAL A 152 12.32 -12.37 -1.11
N GLY A 153 13.53 -12.91 -0.93
CA GLY A 153 13.75 -14.31 -0.59
C GLY A 153 12.98 -14.72 0.66
N LEU A 154 13.16 -13.97 1.75
CA LEU A 154 12.42 -14.20 3.00
C LEU A 154 10.91 -13.96 2.85
N ALA A 155 10.51 -12.92 2.12
CA ALA A 155 9.09 -12.65 1.85
C ALA A 155 8.38 -13.84 1.21
N ARG A 156 9.04 -14.49 0.24
CA ARG A 156 8.57 -15.74 -0.40
C ARG A 156 8.48 -16.89 0.60
N GLU A 157 9.49 -17.08 1.43
CA GLU A 157 9.53 -18.16 2.44
C GLU A 157 8.38 -18.05 3.44
N VAL A 158 8.04 -16.84 3.86
CA VAL A 158 6.98 -16.60 4.85
C VAL A 158 5.60 -16.33 4.24
N GLY A 159 5.49 -16.30 2.91
CA GLY A 159 4.22 -16.05 2.21
C GLY A 159 3.70 -14.61 2.37
N CYS A 160 4.59 -13.62 2.51
CA CYS A 160 4.24 -12.21 2.70
C CYS A 160 4.68 -11.38 1.49
N THR A 161 3.76 -10.74 0.79
CA THR A 161 4.05 -9.91 -0.38
C THR A 161 4.53 -8.53 0.05
N LEU A 162 5.66 -8.09 -0.47
CA LEU A 162 6.11 -6.70 -0.36
C LEU A 162 5.29 -5.84 -1.33
N VAL A 163 4.63 -4.82 -0.84
CA VAL A 163 3.91 -3.85 -1.66
C VAL A 163 4.65 -2.51 -1.59
N VAL A 164 5.29 -2.14 -2.73
CA VAL A 164 6.16 -0.96 -2.79
C VAL A 164 5.31 0.26 -3.09
N GLU A 165 5.29 1.20 -2.15
CA GLU A 165 4.39 2.34 -2.13
C GLU A 165 5.05 3.61 -2.69
N ASN A 166 4.34 4.34 -3.55
CA ASN A 166 4.75 5.67 -4.01
C ASN A 166 4.70 6.68 -2.86
N ILE A 167 5.80 7.38 -2.63
CA ILE A 167 5.89 8.42 -1.59
C ILE A 167 6.10 9.80 -2.22
N ARG A 168 7.23 10.00 -2.88
CA ARG A 168 7.61 11.27 -3.55
C ARG A 168 7.94 11.05 -5.02
N ASP A 169 7.49 9.95 -5.56
CA ASP A 169 7.65 9.58 -6.96
C ASP A 169 6.84 10.53 -7.85
N LEU A 170 7.50 11.22 -8.76
CA LEU A 170 6.82 12.16 -9.66
C LEU A 170 5.93 11.46 -10.68
N ASN A 171 6.30 10.24 -11.08
CA ASN A 171 5.54 9.43 -12.03
C ASN A 171 5.73 7.93 -11.76
N PRO A 172 4.82 7.07 -12.23
CA PRO A 172 4.82 5.64 -11.90
C PRO A 172 5.95 4.84 -12.57
N ALA A 173 6.54 5.32 -13.67
CA ALA A 173 7.41 4.50 -14.49
C ALA A 173 8.62 3.88 -13.75
N PRO A 174 9.36 4.61 -12.88
CA PRO A 174 10.46 4.01 -12.11
C PRO A 174 9.98 2.94 -11.15
N LEU A 175 8.89 3.18 -10.41
CA LEU A 175 8.31 2.23 -9.48
C LEU A 175 7.82 0.95 -10.19
N LEU A 176 7.15 1.11 -11.32
CA LEU A 176 6.70 -0.03 -12.13
C LEU A 176 7.87 -0.83 -12.71
N ALA A 177 8.93 -0.15 -13.14
CA ALA A 177 10.15 -0.79 -13.60
C ALA A 177 10.82 -1.58 -12.46
N LEU A 178 10.87 -1.02 -11.25
CA LEU A 178 11.39 -1.68 -10.07
C LEU A 178 10.62 -2.96 -9.75
N VAL A 179 9.30 -2.89 -9.65
CA VAL A 179 8.49 -4.07 -9.32
C VAL A 179 8.63 -5.15 -10.39
N ARG A 180 8.65 -4.78 -11.68
CA ARG A 180 8.87 -5.72 -12.78
C ARG A 180 10.26 -6.38 -12.75
N SER A 181 11.30 -5.66 -12.30
CA SER A 181 12.66 -6.18 -12.29
C SER A 181 12.87 -7.36 -11.34
N PHE A 182 12.02 -7.52 -10.33
CA PHE A 182 12.06 -8.68 -9.43
C PHE A 182 11.47 -9.95 -10.04
N ASP A 183 10.64 -9.85 -11.08
CA ASP A 183 9.94 -10.99 -11.70
C ASP A 183 9.36 -11.96 -10.66
N SER A 184 8.66 -11.40 -9.68
CA SER A 184 8.18 -12.12 -8.49
C SER A 184 6.74 -11.76 -8.14
N GLU A 185 5.94 -12.75 -7.80
CA GLU A 185 4.60 -12.53 -7.25
C GLU A 185 4.61 -11.94 -5.83
N PHE A 186 5.76 -11.99 -5.15
CA PHE A 186 5.97 -11.44 -3.81
C PHE A 186 6.42 -9.99 -3.80
N VAL A 187 6.45 -9.34 -4.96
CA VAL A 187 6.68 -7.89 -5.07
C VAL A 187 5.58 -7.28 -5.93
N ARG A 188 4.83 -6.36 -5.37
CA ARG A 188 3.69 -5.68 -6.02
C ARG A 188 3.77 -4.18 -5.79
N VAL A 189 2.93 -3.44 -6.50
CA VAL A 189 2.79 -1.99 -6.35
C VAL A 189 1.77 -1.68 -5.28
N SER A 190 2.07 -0.74 -4.41
CA SER A 190 1.13 0.00 -3.58
C SER A 190 1.00 1.43 -4.13
N ILE A 191 -0.22 1.93 -4.19
CA ILE A 191 -0.49 3.33 -4.53
C ILE A 191 -1.17 4.02 -3.34
N ASP A 192 -0.48 4.99 -2.75
CA ASP A 192 -1.14 5.98 -1.91
C ASP A 192 -1.72 7.07 -2.81
N VAL A 193 -3.04 7.21 -2.78
CA VAL A 193 -3.75 8.18 -3.64
C VAL A 193 -3.50 9.62 -3.20
N GLY A 194 -3.23 9.85 -1.93
CA GLY A 194 -2.89 11.16 -1.40
C GLY A 194 -1.49 11.60 -1.83
N HIS A 195 -0.50 10.69 -1.76
CA HIS A 195 0.85 10.97 -2.26
C HIS A 195 0.84 11.25 -3.77
N ALA A 196 0.10 10.44 -4.55
CA ALA A 196 -0.06 10.69 -5.98
C ALA A 196 -0.72 12.06 -6.24
N HIS A 197 -1.71 12.45 -5.42
CA HIS A 197 -2.36 13.75 -5.52
C HIS A 197 -1.41 14.92 -5.21
N LEU A 198 -0.54 14.79 -4.21
CA LEU A 198 0.52 15.76 -3.91
C LEU A 198 1.49 15.93 -5.07
N MET A 199 1.89 14.81 -5.71
CA MET A 199 2.81 14.84 -6.84
C MET A 199 2.13 15.36 -8.12
N GLN A 200 0.82 15.20 -8.28
CA GLN A 200 0.06 15.82 -9.36
C GLN A 200 0.20 17.34 -9.35
N GLN A 201 0.24 17.98 -8.17
CA GLN A 201 0.45 19.43 -8.05
C GLN A 201 1.87 19.86 -8.50
N LYS A 202 2.77 18.91 -8.69
CA LYS A 202 4.15 19.14 -9.18
C LYS A 202 4.34 18.70 -10.63
N GLY A 203 3.24 18.39 -11.33
CA GLY A 203 3.23 17.98 -12.74
C GLY A 203 3.26 16.48 -12.96
N GLY A 204 3.10 15.66 -11.94
CA GLY A 204 2.88 14.22 -12.04
C GLY A 204 1.47 13.87 -12.54
N PRO A 205 1.22 12.61 -12.90
CA PRO A 205 -0.11 12.14 -13.26
C PRO A 205 -1.06 12.10 -12.06
N SER A 206 -2.37 12.07 -12.35
CA SER A 206 -3.40 12.00 -11.32
C SER A 206 -3.45 10.61 -10.63
N PRO A 207 -4.02 10.50 -9.42
CA PRO A 207 -4.11 9.22 -8.70
C PRO A 207 -4.74 8.09 -9.52
N GLU A 208 -5.81 8.38 -10.27
CA GLU A 208 -6.43 7.37 -11.13
C GLU A 208 -5.54 6.93 -12.29
N GLN A 209 -4.67 7.81 -12.81
CA GLN A 209 -3.68 7.42 -13.82
C GLN A 209 -2.62 6.50 -13.23
N TRP A 210 -2.13 6.76 -12.01
CA TRP A 210 -1.24 5.87 -11.28
C TRP A 210 -1.81 4.46 -11.17
N ILE A 211 -3.08 4.34 -10.76
CA ILE A 211 -3.78 3.06 -10.63
C ILE A 211 -3.88 2.35 -11.98
N MET A 212 -4.25 3.08 -13.03
CA MET A 212 -4.38 2.53 -14.39
C MET A 212 -3.05 2.01 -14.93
N GLU A 213 -1.96 2.75 -14.71
CA GLU A 213 -0.63 2.36 -15.17
C GLU A 213 -0.05 1.18 -14.38
N ALA A 214 -0.37 1.07 -13.09
CA ALA A 214 0.00 -0.08 -12.28
C ALA A 214 -0.66 -1.39 -12.78
N GLY A 215 -1.89 -1.32 -13.25
CA GLY A 215 -2.58 -2.44 -13.88
C GLY A 215 -2.56 -3.69 -13.01
N GLU A 216 -2.14 -4.82 -13.57
CA GLU A 216 -2.06 -6.12 -12.88
C GLU A 216 -1.01 -6.17 -11.76
N LEU A 217 -0.04 -5.24 -11.75
CA LEU A 217 0.95 -5.15 -10.69
C LEU A 217 0.39 -4.56 -9.39
N LEU A 218 -0.80 -3.93 -9.44
CA LEU A 218 -1.40 -3.31 -8.28
C LEU A 218 -1.84 -4.34 -7.26
N GLY A 219 -1.19 -4.36 -6.09
CA GLY A 219 -1.51 -5.26 -4.98
C GLY A 219 -2.16 -4.56 -3.78
N HIS A 220 -2.04 -3.23 -3.71
CA HIS A 220 -2.42 -2.48 -2.54
C HIS A 220 -2.72 -1.01 -2.89
N VAL A 221 -3.62 -0.37 -2.14
CA VAL A 221 -3.95 1.05 -2.26
C VAL A 221 -4.19 1.63 -0.87
N HIS A 222 -3.43 2.65 -0.49
CA HIS A 222 -3.78 3.52 0.62
C HIS A 222 -4.78 4.59 0.16
N LEU A 223 -5.83 4.75 0.94
CA LEU A 223 -6.91 5.69 0.69
C LEU A 223 -6.92 6.76 1.79
N GLN A 224 -6.44 7.94 1.47
CA GLN A 224 -6.47 9.13 2.33
C GLN A 224 -6.71 10.36 1.45
N ASP A 225 -7.29 11.42 2.00
CA ASP A 225 -7.54 12.67 1.28
C ASP A 225 -6.60 13.78 1.73
N ASN A 226 -6.40 14.75 0.88
CA ASN A 226 -5.64 15.96 1.19
C ASN A 226 -6.00 17.12 0.24
N ASP A 227 -5.42 18.28 0.52
CA ASP A 227 -5.62 19.52 -0.23
C ASP A 227 -4.62 19.71 -1.40
N GLY A 228 -3.76 18.74 -1.67
CA GLY A 228 -2.67 18.82 -2.65
C GLY A 228 -1.46 19.62 -2.16
N LEU A 229 -1.42 20.04 -0.89
CA LEU A 229 -0.34 20.84 -0.32
C LEU A 229 0.50 20.05 0.68
N LEU A 230 -0.13 19.29 1.56
CA LEU A 230 0.52 18.49 2.59
C LEU A 230 -0.11 17.11 2.66
N ASP A 231 0.66 16.15 3.16
CA ASP A 231 0.21 14.81 3.47
C ASP A 231 -0.66 14.82 4.73
N ARG A 232 -1.99 14.93 4.51
CA ARG A 232 -2.96 15.24 5.57
C ARG A 232 -3.56 14.02 6.24
N HIS A 233 -3.64 12.90 5.52
CA HIS A 233 -4.39 11.72 5.96
C HIS A 233 -5.82 12.06 6.42
N TRP A 234 -6.50 12.94 5.69
CA TRP A 234 -7.89 13.29 5.95
C TRP A 234 -8.83 12.18 5.48
N MET A 235 -10.01 12.15 6.06
CA MET A 235 -11.09 11.29 5.62
C MET A 235 -11.47 11.60 4.15
N PRO A 236 -11.80 10.57 3.35
CA PRO A 236 -12.32 10.78 1.99
C PRO A 236 -13.44 11.80 1.94
N GLY A 237 -13.27 12.82 1.11
CA GLY A 237 -14.21 13.93 0.92
C GLY A 237 -13.91 15.19 1.73
N GLU A 238 -12.90 15.20 2.59
CA GLU A 238 -12.45 16.41 3.28
C GLU A 238 -11.41 17.20 2.47
N GLY A 239 -10.75 16.55 1.52
CA GLY A 239 -9.82 17.15 0.56
C GLY A 239 -10.45 17.38 -0.81
N ASN A 240 -9.63 17.27 -1.84
CA ASN A 240 -10.05 17.54 -3.21
C ASN A 240 -9.69 16.42 -4.21
N ILE A 241 -9.39 15.22 -3.72
CA ILE A 241 -9.18 14.04 -4.56
C ILE A 241 -10.49 13.64 -5.28
N ASN A 242 -10.39 13.33 -6.57
CA ASN A 242 -11.55 12.85 -7.34
C ASN A 242 -11.82 11.36 -7.06
N TRP A 243 -12.50 11.06 -5.97
CA TRP A 243 -12.82 9.70 -5.55
C TRP A 243 -13.60 8.89 -6.58
N THR A 244 -14.47 9.53 -7.36
CA THR A 244 -15.20 8.84 -8.43
C THR A 244 -14.25 8.32 -9.50
N SER A 245 -13.24 9.10 -9.90
CA SER A 245 -12.23 8.67 -10.87
C SER A 245 -11.31 7.59 -10.28
N VAL A 246 -10.88 7.75 -9.03
CA VAL A 246 -10.06 6.75 -8.31
C VAL A 246 -10.78 5.39 -8.28
N PHE A 247 -12.02 5.33 -7.81
CA PHE A 247 -12.76 4.06 -7.73
C PHE A 247 -13.16 3.49 -9.11
N ARG A 248 -13.29 4.34 -10.12
CA ARG A 248 -13.45 3.85 -11.51
C ARG A 248 -12.20 3.14 -11.99
N ALA A 249 -11.02 3.71 -11.74
CA ALA A 249 -9.73 3.09 -12.06
C ALA A 249 -9.53 1.78 -11.28
N ILE A 250 -9.79 1.76 -9.97
CA ILE A 250 -9.73 0.54 -9.15
C ILE A 250 -10.61 -0.57 -9.74
N ARG A 251 -11.87 -0.28 -10.05
CA ARG A 251 -12.77 -1.29 -10.66
C ARG A 251 -12.27 -1.77 -12.02
N HIS A 252 -11.65 -0.88 -12.80
CA HIS A 252 -11.10 -1.28 -14.10
C HIS A 252 -9.95 -2.28 -13.93
N VAL A 253 -8.98 -1.99 -13.05
CA VAL A 253 -7.85 -2.90 -12.84
C VAL A 253 -8.28 -4.22 -12.18
N GLN A 254 -9.30 -4.20 -11.33
CA GLN A 254 -9.92 -5.42 -10.79
C GLN A 254 -10.57 -6.27 -11.89
N HIS A 255 -11.18 -5.64 -12.88
CA HIS A 255 -11.77 -6.37 -14.01
C HIS A 255 -10.73 -7.06 -14.89
N VAL A 256 -9.52 -6.52 -14.98
CA VAL A 256 -8.41 -7.12 -15.75
C VAL A 256 -7.50 -8.02 -14.93
N GLY A 257 -7.81 -8.31 -13.68
CA GLY A 257 -7.16 -9.35 -12.88
C GLY A 257 -6.44 -8.87 -11.62
N ALA A 258 -6.27 -7.58 -11.39
CA ALA A 258 -5.72 -7.09 -10.12
C ALA A 258 -6.69 -7.34 -8.95
N ALA A 259 -6.14 -7.64 -7.77
CA ALA A 259 -6.91 -7.83 -6.55
C ALA A 259 -6.35 -7.00 -5.38
N PRO A 260 -6.22 -5.67 -5.54
CA PRO A 260 -5.59 -4.84 -4.53
C PRO A 260 -6.38 -4.85 -3.22
N ARG A 261 -5.66 -4.71 -2.11
CA ARG A 261 -6.25 -4.34 -0.83
C ARG A 261 -6.49 -2.84 -0.83
N LEU A 262 -7.63 -2.41 -0.32
CA LEU A 262 -8.03 -1.00 -0.30
C LEU A 262 -8.10 -0.56 1.16
N ILE A 263 -7.06 0.09 1.62
CA ILE A 263 -6.83 0.38 3.03
C ILE A 263 -7.03 1.87 3.29
N LEU A 264 -8.00 2.20 4.13
CA LEU A 264 -8.14 3.57 4.67
C LEU A 264 -6.97 3.84 5.61
N GLU A 265 -6.09 4.75 5.23
CA GLU A 265 -4.96 5.21 6.04
C GLU A 265 -5.19 6.63 6.55
N ILE A 266 -6.12 6.71 7.48
CA ILE A 266 -6.62 7.94 8.10
C ILE A 266 -6.64 7.77 9.62
N LYS A 267 -7.02 8.81 10.35
CA LYS A 267 -7.14 8.68 11.80
C LYS A 267 -8.12 7.56 12.17
N PRO A 268 -7.80 6.73 13.18
CA PRO A 268 -8.64 5.58 13.54
C PRO A 268 -10.09 5.94 13.81
N GLU A 269 -10.38 7.09 14.43
CA GLU A 269 -11.74 7.58 14.71
C GLU A 269 -12.52 7.96 13.45
N GLU A 270 -11.85 8.23 12.34
CA GLU A 270 -12.45 8.64 11.07
C GLU A 270 -12.70 7.45 10.12
N ILE A 271 -12.21 6.23 10.45
CA ILE A 271 -12.33 5.04 9.58
C ILE A 271 -13.80 4.71 9.27
N GLY A 272 -14.65 4.64 10.29
CA GLY A 272 -16.09 4.39 10.10
C GLY A 272 -16.77 5.46 9.25
N PRO A 273 -16.70 6.73 9.63
CA PRO A 273 -17.24 7.84 8.83
C PRO A 273 -16.71 7.88 7.39
N GLY A 274 -15.42 7.64 7.18
CA GLY A 274 -14.81 7.61 5.84
C GLY A 274 -15.35 6.48 4.97
N ALA A 275 -15.49 5.29 5.55
CA ALA A 275 -16.09 4.16 4.85
C ALA A 275 -17.56 4.41 4.51
N GLU A 276 -18.33 4.98 5.43
CA GLU A 276 -19.74 5.36 5.22
C GLU A 276 -19.86 6.41 4.10
N TRP A 277 -18.96 7.39 4.07
CA TRP A 277 -18.94 8.43 3.04
C TRP A 277 -18.73 7.83 1.64
N LEU A 278 -17.80 6.88 1.49
CA LEU A 278 -17.54 6.17 0.23
C LEU A 278 -18.72 5.24 -0.14
N ALA A 279 -19.27 4.53 0.84
CA ALA A 279 -20.41 3.62 0.63
C ALA A 279 -21.67 4.38 0.21
N GLY A 280 -21.97 5.52 0.83
CA GLY A 280 -23.10 6.38 0.49
C GLY A 280 -23.06 6.93 -0.94
N ARG A 281 -21.88 6.89 -1.57
CA ARG A 281 -21.66 7.26 -2.98
C ARG A 281 -21.62 6.07 -3.93
N GLY A 282 -21.82 4.86 -3.44
CA GLY A 282 -21.74 3.64 -4.23
C GLY A 282 -20.33 3.36 -4.78
N LEU A 283 -19.29 3.81 -4.08
CA LEU A 283 -17.89 3.64 -4.49
C LEU A 283 -17.30 2.35 -3.90
N ALA A 284 -17.60 2.05 -2.63
CA ALA A 284 -17.10 0.90 -1.89
C ALA A 284 -18.16 0.37 -0.91
N ARG A 285 -17.83 -0.70 -0.15
CA ARG A 285 -18.67 -1.29 0.90
C ARG A 285 -17.87 -1.66 2.13
#